data_ba179e7c54267bc38cf32d91659cca8c
#
_entry.id   ba179e7c54267bc38cf32d91659cca8c
#
_cell.length_a   1.000
_cell.length_b   1.000
_cell.length_c   1.000
_cell.angle_alpha   90.00
_cell.angle_beta   90.00
_cell.angle_gamma   90.00
#
_symmetry.space_group_name_H-M   'P 1'
#
loop_
_entity.id
_entity.type
_entity.pdbx_description
1 polymer ?
#
loop_
_entity_poly.entity_id
_entity_poly.type
_entity_poly.pdbx_seq_one_letter_code
_entity_poly.pdbx_strand_id
1 'polypeptide(L)'
;MTDAAAPRDPLEALVEGVTIVELDPAETSVGRGGLPNAEGVVQLDACCMDGPRRRAGAVAALERFATAARVAHRVMCDTPHHLVAGSGAHDFALACGFAEEDLLTPKARGLWIEWRRRVEARAESKSDPSTIRDAGYAIGLEMSREGLMDANHLWGTINCNAVGPRGEICGVTTTSGLAWKMPGRIGDSPILGAGLYVRQDVGAAGSTGRGESTLYNLSSFAIVDALRRGAHPRDAGMDALRQIVADTVDPALLSERGAPNFNVKFYVVNAAGECAGVALYGGDAVRYAVCTENGPELRVCDALLEGTIG
;
A
#
# COMPACT_ATOMS: atom_id res chain seq x y z
N MET A 1 -7.85 -41.66 -10.99
CA MET A 1 -6.69 -40.96 -10.44
C MET A 1 -6.83 -39.54 -10.94
N THR A 2 -7.38 -38.66 -10.13
CA THR A 2 -7.47 -37.22 -10.41
C THR A 2 -6.06 -36.66 -10.33
N ASP A 3 -5.55 -36.16 -11.46
CA ASP A 3 -4.32 -35.36 -11.48
C ASP A 3 -4.45 -34.24 -10.44
N ALA A 4 -3.69 -34.37 -9.36
CA ALA A 4 -3.54 -33.28 -8.40
C ALA A 4 -2.82 -32.16 -9.20
N ALA A 5 -3.55 -31.10 -9.50
CA ALA A 5 -2.97 -29.94 -10.16
C ALA A 5 -1.68 -29.55 -9.43
N ALA A 6 -0.58 -29.37 -10.17
CA ALA A 6 0.67 -28.92 -9.60
C ALA A 6 0.41 -27.71 -8.68
N PRO A 7 1.02 -27.64 -7.47
CA PRO A 7 0.80 -26.53 -6.56
C PRO A 7 1.13 -25.24 -7.32
N ARG A 8 0.16 -24.30 -7.35
CA ARG A 8 0.36 -23.00 -7.99
C ARG A 8 1.55 -22.29 -7.31
N ASP A 9 2.31 -21.55 -8.09
CA ASP A 9 3.34 -20.67 -7.57
C ASP A 9 2.69 -19.71 -6.52
N PRO A 10 3.16 -19.68 -5.26
CA PRO A 10 2.55 -18.84 -4.23
C PRO A 10 2.47 -17.37 -4.63
N LEU A 11 3.47 -16.86 -5.34
CA LEU A 11 3.45 -15.46 -5.79
C LEU A 11 2.38 -15.22 -6.83
N GLU A 12 2.21 -16.11 -7.80
CA GLU A 12 1.11 -16.00 -8.78
C GLU A 12 -0.25 -15.99 -8.06
N ALA A 13 -0.42 -16.85 -7.06
CA ALA A 13 -1.66 -16.89 -6.29
C ALA A 13 -1.92 -15.57 -5.53
N LEU A 14 -0.89 -14.93 -4.97
CA LEU A 14 -1.02 -13.63 -4.33
C LEU A 14 -1.37 -12.53 -5.34
N VAL A 15 -0.69 -12.48 -6.48
CA VAL A 15 -0.94 -11.51 -7.55
C VAL A 15 -2.38 -11.63 -8.06
N GLU A 16 -2.85 -12.85 -8.31
CA GLU A 16 -4.25 -13.07 -8.70
C GLU A 16 -5.23 -12.69 -7.60
N GLY A 17 -4.90 -12.96 -6.33
CA GLY A 17 -5.72 -12.59 -5.19
C GLY A 17 -5.92 -11.08 -5.07
N VAL A 18 -4.87 -10.27 -5.14
CA VAL A 18 -4.98 -8.81 -5.07
C VAL A 18 -5.65 -8.22 -6.32
N THR A 19 -5.49 -8.88 -7.47
CA THR A 19 -6.13 -8.48 -8.73
C THR A 19 -7.67 -8.50 -8.63
N ILE A 20 -8.25 -9.39 -7.83
CA ILE A 20 -9.69 -9.42 -7.59
C ILE A 20 -10.16 -8.07 -7.04
N VAL A 21 -9.41 -7.49 -6.12
CA VAL A 21 -9.73 -6.18 -5.51
C VAL A 21 -9.36 -5.03 -6.44
N GLU A 22 -8.25 -5.12 -7.19
CA GLU A 22 -7.89 -4.12 -8.21
C GLU A 22 -8.97 -3.95 -9.28
N LEU A 23 -9.76 -4.98 -9.56
CA LEU A 23 -10.84 -4.97 -10.55
C LEU A 23 -12.20 -4.58 -9.96
N ASP A 24 -12.34 -4.47 -8.63
CA ASP A 24 -13.60 -4.07 -8.00
C ASP A 24 -13.81 -2.55 -8.12
N PRO A 25 -14.81 -2.08 -8.90
CA PRO A 25 -15.06 -0.65 -9.08
C PRO A 25 -15.61 0.06 -7.83
N ALA A 26 -16.00 -0.70 -6.80
CA ALA A 26 -16.46 -0.15 -5.53
C ALA A 26 -15.28 0.21 -4.60
N GLU A 27 -14.11 -0.42 -4.80
CA GLU A 27 -12.89 -0.13 -4.08
C GLU A 27 -12.26 1.18 -4.59
N THR A 28 -11.83 2.05 -3.66
CA THR A 28 -11.28 3.36 -4.01
C THR A 28 -9.82 3.54 -3.59
N SER A 29 -9.17 2.48 -3.13
CA SER A 29 -7.79 2.53 -2.64
C SER A 29 -6.77 1.85 -3.57
N VAL A 30 -7.23 1.03 -4.52
CA VAL A 30 -6.40 0.30 -5.47
C VAL A 30 -7.08 0.19 -6.83
N GLY A 31 -6.35 -0.08 -7.87
CA GLY A 31 -6.87 -0.51 -9.18
C GLY A 31 -7.93 0.40 -9.80
N ARG A 32 -8.96 -0.22 -10.37
CA ARG A 32 -10.12 0.45 -10.97
C ARG A 32 -10.95 1.14 -9.88
N GLY A 33 -11.13 2.45 -10.00
CA GLY A 33 -11.85 3.25 -9.01
C GLY A 33 -10.94 3.83 -7.93
N GLY A 34 -9.65 3.53 -7.95
CA GLY A 34 -8.68 4.18 -7.07
C GLY A 34 -8.80 5.70 -7.12
N LEU A 35 -8.66 6.37 -5.95
CA LEU A 35 -8.74 7.83 -5.91
C LEU A 35 -7.62 8.45 -6.75
N PRO A 36 -7.97 9.45 -7.60
CA PRO A 36 -7.02 10.01 -8.55
C PRO A 36 -6.03 10.97 -7.88
N ASN A 37 -5.04 11.40 -8.64
CA ASN A 37 -4.19 12.53 -8.32
C ASN A 37 -4.96 13.86 -8.37
N ALA A 38 -4.31 14.97 -8.06
CA ALA A 38 -4.93 16.31 -8.03
C ALA A 38 -5.52 16.75 -9.39
N GLU A 39 -5.07 16.18 -10.49
CA GLU A 39 -5.55 16.47 -11.85
C GLU A 39 -6.66 15.50 -12.32
N GLY A 40 -7.10 14.57 -11.47
CA GLY A 40 -8.17 13.64 -11.80
C GLY A 40 -7.69 12.39 -12.55
N VAL A 41 -6.40 12.10 -12.56
CA VAL A 41 -5.82 10.91 -13.18
C VAL A 41 -5.51 9.85 -12.13
N VAL A 42 -6.00 8.63 -12.33
CA VAL A 42 -5.65 7.48 -11.47
C VAL A 42 -4.26 6.98 -11.83
N GLN A 43 -3.34 7.03 -10.88
CA GLN A 43 -1.97 6.56 -11.01
C GLN A 43 -1.71 5.46 -9.98
N LEU A 44 -1.35 4.27 -10.44
CA LEU A 44 -1.19 3.07 -9.64
C LEU A 44 0.28 2.73 -9.43
N ASP A 45 0.56 2.18 -8.26
CA ASP A 45 1.86 1.64 -7.89
C ASP A 45 1.70 0.18 -7.44
N ALA A 46 2.64 -0.70 -7.77
CA ALA A 46 2.64 -2.07 -7.29
C ALA A 46 4.07 -2.63 -7.22
N CYS A 47 4.26 -3.60 -6.32
CA CYS A 47 5.49 -4.36 -6.23
C CYS A 47 5.17 -5.82 -5.89
N CYS A 48 5.93 -6.75 -6.45
CA CYS A 48 5.95 -8.14 -6.00
C CYS A 48 7.40 -8.61 -5.79
N MET A 49 7.59 -9.51 -4.84
CA MET A 49 8.90 -10.09 -4.51
C MET A 49 8.81 -11.61 -4.36
N ASP A 50 9.74 -12.30 -4.99
CA ASP A 50 9.91 -13.75 -4.95
C ASP A 50 11.18 -14.08 -4.17
N GLY A 51 11.02 -14.62 -2.98
CA GLY A 51 12.14 -14.97 -2.10
C GLY A 51 13.04 -16.08 -2.67
N PRO A 52 12.51 -17.22 -3.13
CA PRO A 52 13.31 -18.28 -3.73
C PRO A 52 14.16 -17.83 -4.92
N ARG A 53 13.57 -17.05 -5.83
CA ARG A 53 14.27 -16.54 -7.03
C ARG A 53 15.13 -15.30 -6.73
N ARG A 54 14.96 -14.69 -5.56
CA ARG A 54 15.56 -13.38 -5.17
C ARG A 54 15.31 -12.32 -6.25
N ARG A 55 14.09 -12.27 -6.74
CA ARG A 55 13.64 -11.34 -7.77
C ARG A 55 12.50 -10.48 -7.27
N ALA A 56 12.39 -9.33 -7.88
CA ALA A 56 11.29 -8.42 -7.65
C ALA A 56 10.87 -7.78 -8.98
N GLY A 57 9.62 -7.33 -9.03
CA GLY A 57 9.11 -6.50 -10.10
C GLY A 57 8.19 -5.44 -9.53
N ALA A 58 8.30 -4.23 -10.04
CA ALA A 58 7.49 -3.12 -9.59
C ALA A 58 7.13 -2.18 -10.74
N VAL A 59 5.98 -1.53 -10.59
CA VAL A 59 5.55 -0.42 -11.44
C VAL A 59 5.16 0.77 -10.57
N ALA A 60 5.43 1.98 -11.07
CA ALA A 60 5.12 3.21 -10.37
C ALA A 60 4.49 4.23 -11.32
N ALA A 61 3.53 5.01 -10.81
CA ALA A 61 2.77 5.98 -11.59
C ALA A 61 2.21 5.37 -12.89
N LEU A 62 1.72 4.12 -12.82
CA LEU A 62 1.11 3.42 -13.94
C LEU A 62 -0.31 3.95 -14.15
N GLU A 63 -0.62 4.36 -15.37
CA GLU A 63 -1.93 4.87 -15.76
C GLU A 63 -2.63 3.90 -16.71
N ARG A 64 -3.97 3.90 -16.69
CA ARG A 64 -4.84 3.21 -17.64
C ARG A 64 -4.86 1.67 -17.59
N PHE A 65 -4.20 1.03 -16.64
CA PHE A 65 -4.22 -0.42 -16.44
C PHE A 65 -4.61 -0.76 -15.00
N ALA A 66 -5.80 -1.35 -14.79
CA ALA A 66 -6.32 -1.61 -13.45
C ALA A 66 -5.45 -2.60 -12.65
N THR A 67 -4.81 -3.56 -13.31
CA THR A 67 -4.11 -4.69 -12.69
C THR A 67 -2.61 -4.42 -12.55
N ALA A 68 -2.26 -3.39 -11.76
CA ALA A 68 -0.87 -2.96 -11.56
C ALA A 68 0.01 -4.09 -11.00
N ALA A 69 -0.54 -4.94 -10.12
CA ALA A 69 0.19 -6.09 -9.57
C ALA A 69 0.59 -7.10 -10.66
N ARG A 70 -0.28 -7.36 -11.64
CA ARG A 70 0.05 -8.24 -12.78
C ARG A 70 1.14 -7.62 -13.67
N VAL A 71 1.10 -6.30 -13.90
CA VAL A 71 2.14 -5.62 -14.69
C VAL A 71 3.48 -5.68 -13.94
N ALA A 72 3.49 -5.44 -12.62
CA ALA A 72 4.68 -5.59 -11.78
C ALA A 72 5.25 -7.02 -11.84
N HIS A 73 4.40 -8.04 -11.81
CA HIS A 73 4.81 -9.43 -11.95
C HIS A 73 5.46 -9.70 -13.32
N ARG A 74 4.92 -9.13 -14.41
CA ARG A 74 5.54 -9.23 -15.74
C ARG A 74 6.90 -8.52 -15.79
N VAL A 75 7.08 -7.37 -15.14
CA VAL A 75 8.40 -6.73 -15.01
C VAL A 75 9.40 -7.69 -14.39
N MET A 76 9.03 -8.40 -13.31
CA MET A 76 9.89 -9.39 -12.66
C MET A 76 10.22 -10.58 -13.59
N CYS A 77 9.24 -11.09 -14.32
CA CYS A 77 9.42 -12.31 -15.13
C CYS A 77 10.16 -12.05 -16.43
N ASP A 78 9.85 -10.96 -17.11
CA ASP A 78 10.20 -10.75 -18.51
C ASP A 78 11.39 -9.79 -18.71
N THR A 79 11.85 -9.14 -17.64
CA THR A 79 12.94 -8.15 -17.73
C THR A 79 14.02 -8.37 -16.67
N PRO A 80 15.24 -7.86 -16.85
CA PRO A 80 16.25 -7.83 -15.81
C PRO A 80 16.03 -6.70 -14.77
N HIS A 81 15.02 -5.86 -14.97
CA HIS A 81 14.77 -4.69 -14.12
C HIS A 81 13.89 -5.05 -12.91
N HIS A 82 13.95 -4.21 -11.88
CA HIS A 82 13.08 -4.35 -10.72
C HIS A 82 11.95 -3.32 -10.69
N LEU A 83 12.12 -2.17 -11.33
CA LEU A 83 11.13 -1.10 -11.28
C LEU A 83 11.09 -0.35 -12.61
N VAL A 84 9.88 -0.17 -13.14
CA VAL A 84 9.59 0.66 -14.32
C VAL A 84 8.49 1.65 -13.95
N ALA A 85 8.56 2.91 -14.43
CA ALA A 85 7.65 3.96 -14.00
C ALA A 85 7.09 4.80 -15.17
N GLY A 86 5.92 5.42 -14.93
CA GLY A 86 5.30 6.39 -15.83
C GLY A 86 5.07 5.86 -17.24
N SER A 87 5.41 6.62 -18.28
CA SER A 87 5.21 6.23 -19.67
C SER A 87 5.94 4.94 -20.06
N GLY A 88 7.12 4.68 -19.47
CA GLY A 88 7.83 3.41 -19.69
C GLY A 88 7.08 2.20 -19.14
N ALA A 89 6.43 2.33 -17.99
CA ALA A 89 5.57 1.28 -17.44
C ALA A 89 4.31 1.06 -18.30
N HIS A 90 3.73 2.15 -18.81
CA HIS A 90 2.60 2.12 -19.72
C HIS A 90 2.94 1.37 -21.02
N ASP A 91 4.03 1.74 -21.68
CA ASP A 91 4.46 1.12 -22.94
C ASP A 91 4.80 -0.37 -22.74
N PHE A 92 5.42 -0.70 -21.60
CA PHE A 92 5.69 -2.09 -21.24
C PHE A 92 4.40 -2.89 -21.04
N ALA A 93 3.39 -2.31 -20.36
CA ALA A 93 2.10 -2.97 -20.18
C ALA A 93 1.41 -3.24 -21.51
N LEU A 94 1.40 -2.29 -22.45
CA LEU A 94 0.89 -2.49 -23.81
C LEU A 94 1.64 -3.61 -24.53
N ALA A 95 2.97 -3.61 -24.47
CA ALA A 95 3.79 -4.64 -25.11
C ALA A 95 3.53 -6.04 -24.52
N CYS A 96 3.13 -6.12 -23.24
CA CYS A 96 2.70 -7.38 -22.60
C CYS A 96 1.25 -7.78 -22.90
N GLY A 97 0.51 -6.99 -23.69
CA GLY A 97 -0.86 -7.30 -24.12
C GLY A 97 -1.94 -6.89 -23.11
N PHE A 98 -1.64 -6.06 -22.13
CA PHE A 98 -2.67 -5.47 -21.26
C PHE A 98 -3.52 -4.46 -22.03
N ALA A 99 -4.82 -4.44 -21.76
CA ALA A 99 -5.76 -3.52 -22.39
C ALA A 99 -5.90 -2.24 -21.55
N GLU A 100 -5.86 -1.09 -22.22
CA GLU A 100 -6.13 0.20 -21.56
C GLU A 100 -7.61 0.36 -21.21
N GLU A 101 -7.87 1.02 -20.09
CA GLU A 101 -9.21 1.39 -19.65
C GLU A 101 -9.22 2.74 -18.89
N ASP A 102 -10.39 3.36 -18.77
CA ASP A 102 -10.59 4.51 -17.88
C ASP A 102 -10.79 3.99 -16.45
N LEU A 103 -9.83 4.27 -15.58
CA LEU A 103 -9.84 3.83 -14.19
C LEU A 103 -10.69 4.72 -13.29
N LEU A 104 -11.03 5.95 -13.73
CA LEU A 104 -11.76 6.93 -12.93
C LEU A 104 -13.26 6.65 -12.95
N THR A 105 -13.73 5.85 -12.01
CA THR A 105 -15.16 5.52 -11.87
C THR A 105 -16.01 6.75 -11.53
N PRO A 106 -17.35 6.72 -11.78
CA PRO A 106 -18.24 7.82 -11.40
C PRO A 106 -18.15 8.19 -9.92
N LYS A 107 -17.98 7.21 -9.02
CA LYS A 107 -17.81 7.43 -7.57
C LYS A 107 -16.52 8.21 -7.28
N ALA A 108 -15.37 7.74 -7.79
CA ALA A 108 -14.09 8.39 -7.56
C ALA A 108 -14.04 9.81 -8.18
N ARG A 109 -14.65 9.97 -9.37
CA ARG A 109 -14.81 11.28 -10.03
C ARG A 109 -15.62 12.25 -9.19
N GLY A 110 -16.75 11.80 -8.60
CA GLY A 110 -17.59 12.63 -7.74
C GLY A 110 -16.85 13.14 -6.51
N LEU A 111 -16.07 12.25 -5.86
CA LEU A 111 -15.21 12.61 -4.72
C LEU A 111 -14.12 13.61 -5.11
N TRP A 112 -13.47 13.42 -6.26
CA TRP A 112 -12.45 14.33 -6.77
C TRP A 112 -13.01 15.71 -7.10
N ILE A 113 -14.19 15.80 -7.73
CA ILE A 113 -14.86 17.08 -8.04
C ILE A 113 -15.18 17.84 -6.75
N GLU A 114 -15.71 17.16 -5.74
CA GLU A 114 -16.04 17.80 -4.45
C GLU A 114 -14.77 18.27 -3.72
N TRP A 115 -13.72 17.44 -3.69
CA TRP A 115 -12.44 17.82 -3.14
C TRP A 115 -11.87 19.08 -3.83
N ARG A 116 -11.85 19.09 -5.16
CA ARG A 116 -11.33 20.20 -5.96
C ARG A 116 -12.10 21.50 -5.70
N ARG A 117 -13.42 21.43 -5.68
CA ARG A 117 -14.28 22.56 -5.32
C ARG A 117 -13.93 23.17 -3.96
N ARG A 118 -13.65 22.34 -2.96
CA ARG A 118 -13.26 22.80 -1.60
C ARG A 118 -11.86 23.42 -1.60
N VAL A 119 -10.93 22.85 -2.34
CA VAL A 119 -9.57 23.41 -2.49
C VAL A 119 -9.65 24.80 -3.12
N GLU A 120 -10.38 24.96 -4.22
CA GLU A 120 -10.57 26.23 -4.92
C GLU A 120 -11.20 27.29 -3.99
N ALA A 121 -12.29 26.96 -3.30
CA ALA A 121 -12.94 27.86 -2.35
C ALA A 121 -12.02 28.27 -1.19
N ARG A 122 -11.15 27.37 -0.71
CA ARG A 122 -10.17 27.68 0.34
C ARG A 122 -9.02 28.56 -0.16
N ALA A 123 -8.59 28.35 -1.40
CA ALA A 123 -7.54 29.16 -2.03
C ALA A 123 -8.01 30.63 -2.26
N GLU A 124 -9.26 30.83 -2.63
CA GLU A 124 -9.85 32.17 -2.79
C GLU A 124 -9.94 32.93 -1.45
N SER A 125 -10.06 32.20 -0.34
CA SER A 125 -10.17 32.79 1.00
C SER A 125 -8.84 33.12 1.67
N LYS A 126 -7.70 32.65 1.12
CA LYS A 126 -6.37 32.82 1.70
C LYS A 126 -5.37 33.31 0.66
N SER A 127 -4.67 34.40 1.00
CA SER A 127 -3.67 35.06 0.11
C SER A 127 -2.28 34.43 0.17
N ASP A 128 -2.04 33.39 0.96
CA ASP A 128 -0.71 32.79 1.12
C ASP A 128 -0.61 31.45 0.37
N PRO A 129 0.24 31.34 -0.66
CA PRO A 129 0.46 30.11 -1.41
C PRO A 129 0.99 28.92 -0.57
N SER A 130 1.66 29.17 0.55
CA SER A 130 2.16 28.11 1.44
C SER A 130 1.03 27.31 2.08
N THR A 131 -0.14 27.94 2.27
CA THR A 131 -1.33 27.29 2.84
C THR A 131 -2.06 26.36 1.87
N ILE A 132 -1.79 26.47 0.55
CA ILE A 132 -2.41 25.61 -0.49
C ILE A 132 -1.81 24.20 -0.43
N ARG A 133 -0.54 24.08 -0.06
CA ARG A 133 0.20 22.81 -0.04
C ARG A 133 -0.42 21.80 0.94
N ASP A 134 -0.88 22.27 2.09
CA ASP A 134 -1.47 21.43 3.15
C ASP A 134 -3.01 21.35 3.05
N ALA A 135 -3.63 22.27 2.32
CA ALA A 135 -5.08 22.36 2.22
C ALA A 135 -5.71 21.10 1.61
N GLY A 136 -5.07 20.52 0.60
CA GLY A 136 -5.61 19.34 -0.09
C GLY A 136 -5.74 18.12 0.80
N TYR A 137 -4.73 17.85 1.64
CA TYR A 137 -4.75 16.76 2.60
C TYR A 137 -5.74 17.02 3.74
N ALA A 138 -5.74 18.22 4.31
CA ALA A 138 -6.67 18.61 5.37
C ALA A 138 -8.14 18.49 4.90
N ILE A 139 -8.45 18.92 3.66
CA ILE A 139 -9.78 18.76 3.05
C ILE A 139 -10.16 17.28 2.93
N GLY A 140 -9.21 16.41 2.56
CA GLY A 140 -9.44 14.98 2.53
C GLY A 140 -9.84 14.39 3.87
N LEU A 141 -9.17 14.78 4.94
CA LEU A 141 -9.53 14.40 6.31
C LEU A 141 -10.91 14.95 6.70
N GLU A 142 -11.26 16.19 6.33
CA GLU A 142 -12.59 16.77 6.56
C GLU A 142 -13.68 15.97 5.85
N MET A 143 -13.49 15.66 4.56
CA MET A 143 -14.43 14.84 3.79
C MET A 143 -14.65 13.46 4.39
N SER A 144 -13.59 12.86 4.94
CA SER A 144 -13.70 11.59 5.65
C SER A 144 -14.47 11.72 6.97
N ARG A 145 -14.22 12.77 7.76
CA ARG A 145 -14.97 13.04 9.01
C ARG A 145 -16.46 13.31 8.75
N GLU A 146 -16.78 13.87 7.60
CA GLU A 146 -18.17 14.08 7.14
C GLU A 146 -18.82 12.80 6.60
N GLY A 147 -18.11 11.68 6.53
CA GLY A 147 -18.60 10.41 6.04
C GLY A 147 -18.76 10.31 4.52
N LEU A 148 -18.16 11.23 3.75
CA LEU A 148 -18.17 11.18 2.28
C LEU A 148 -17.29 10.06 1.74
N MET A 149 -16.28 9.66 2.49
CA MET A 149 -15.37 8.57 2.15
C MET A 149 -14.79 7.91 3.41
N ASP A 150 -14.32 6.68 3.28
CA ASP A 150 -13.60 6.01 4.35
C ASP A 150 -12.20 6.63 4.53
N ALA A 151 -11.82 6.95 5.78
CA ALA A 151 -10.50 7.48 6.10
C ALA A 151 -9.36 6.54 5.65
N ASN A 152 -9.58 5.23 5.69
CA ASN A 152 -8.59 4.26 5.24
C ASN A 152 -8.30 4.37 3.73
N HIS A 153 -9.23 4.90 2.94
CA HIS A 153 -9.06 5.09 1.50
C HIS A 153 -8.25 6.34 1.12
N LEU A 154 -7.97 7.22 2.09
CA LEU A 154 -7.00 8.32 1.88
C LEU A 154 -5.59 7.79 1.65
N TRP A 155 -5.25 6.64 2.26
CA TRP A 155 -3.94 5.97 2.19
C TRP A 155 -4.07 4.49 1.82
N GLY A 156 -5.06 4.14 1.03
CA GLY A 156 -5.38 2.76 0.77
C GLY A 156 -4.28 2.01 0.03
N THR A 157 -3.96 0.84 0.52
CA THR A 157 -2.98 -0.08 -0.07
C THR A 157 -3.37 -1.50 0.33
N ILE A 158 -3.14 -2.46 -0.54
CA ILE A 158 -3.16 -3.87 -0.19
C ILE A 158 -1.73 -4.36 -0.09
N ASN A 159 -1.43 -5.09 0.98
CA ASN A 159 -0.24 -5.91 1.09
C ASN A 159 -0.64 -7.35 1.42
N CYS A 160 -0.08 -8.31 0.72
CA CYS A 160 -0.21 -9.73 1.00
C CYS A 160 1.17 -10.38 1.04
N ASN A 161 1.46 -11.11 2.11
CA ASN A 161 2.67 -11.90 2.27
C ASN A 161 2.29 -13.37 2.47
N ALA A 162 3.09 -14.29 1.94
CA ALA A 162 2.84 -15.72 2.11
C ALA A 162 4.12 -16.50 2.40
N VAL A 163 3.93 -17.59 3.16
CA VAL A 163 4.86 -18.71 3.27
C VAL A 163 4.19 -19.88 2.58
N GLY A 164 4.73 -20.33 1.49
CA GLY A 164 4.22 -21.45 0.69
C GLY A 164 4.48 -22.81 1.36
N PRO A 165 3.89 -23.89 0.83
CA PRO A 165 3.94 -25.22 1.47
C PRO A 165 5.33 -25.84 1.50
N ARG A 166 6.29 -25.33 0.73
CA ARG A 166 7.69 -25.76 0.74
C ARG A 166 8.62 -24.74 1.42
N GLY A 167 8.04 -23.76 2.13
CA GLY A 167 8.78 -22.68 2.77
C GLY A 167 9.16 -21.53 1.82
N GLU A 168 8.56 -21.44 0.64
CA GLU A 168 8.73 -20.29 -0.25
C GLU A 168 8.12 -19.05 0.40
N ILE A 169 8.88 -17.96 0.48
CA ILE A 169 8.38 -16.69 1.01
C ILE A 169 8.23 -15.71 -0.16
N CYS A 170 7.06 -15.11 -0.28
CA CYS A 170 6.77 -14.13 -1.31
C CYS A 170 5.82 -13.05 -0.78
N GLY A 171 5.72 -11.95 -1.52
CA GLY A 171 4.82 -10.86 -1.17
C GLY A 171 4.43 -10.01 -2.37
N VAL A 172 3.30 -9.33 -2.26
CA VAL A 172 2.78 -8.38 -3.23
C VAL A 172 2.17 -7.19 -2.51
N THR A 173 2.32 -6.02 -3.10
CA THR A 173 1.64 -4.79 -2.68
C THR A 173 1.12 -4.04 -3.89
N THR A 174 -0.05 -3.40 -3.77
CA THR A 174 -0.68 -2.59 -4.81
C THR A 174 -1.48 -1.45 -4.20
N THR A 175 -1.48 -0.29 -4.87
CA THR A 175 -2.10 0.93 -4.35
C THR A 175 -2.43 1.93 -5.47
N SER A 176 -3.42 2.79 -5.24
CA SER A 176 -3.58 4.07 -5.97
C SER A 176 -2.81 5.23 -5.31
N GLY A 177 -2.10 4.96 -4.22
CA GLY A 177 -1.32 5.94 -3.46
C GLY A 177 -2.18 6.84 -2.59
N LEU A 178 -1.62 7.98 -2.20
CA LEU A 178 -2.34 9.00 -1.45
C LEU A 178 -3.40 9.65 -2.34
N ALA A 179 -4.63 9.74 -1.84
CA ALA A 179 -5.71 10.43 -2.55
C ALA A 179 -5.30 11.88 -2.87
N TRP A 180 -5.59 12.30 -4.11
CA TRP A 180 -5.29 13.65 -4.61
C TRP A 180 -3.82 14.06 -4.51
N LYS A 181 -2.94 13.07 -4.55
CA LYS A 181 -1.49 13.27 -4.62
C LYS A 181 -1.09 14.17 -5.78
N MET A 182 0.05 14.82 -5.68
CA MET A 182 0.67 15.49 -6.83
C MET A 182 0.87 14.49 -7.98
N PRO A 183 0.57 14.85 -9.24
CA PRO A 183 0.89 13.99 -10.37
C PRO A 183 2.34 13.51 -10.37
N GLY A 184 2.54 12.21 -10.52
CA GLY A 184 3.87 11.59 -10.46
C GLY A 184 4.42 11.34 -9.04
N ARG A 185 3.68 11.68 -7.96
CA ARG A 185 4.07 11.27 -6.60
C ARG A 185 3.99 9.76 -6.48
N ILE A 186 5.06 9.17 -6.04
CA ILE A 186 5.21 7.74 -5.75
C ILE A 186 5.36 7.57 -4.24
N GLY A 187 4.58 6.66 -3.65
CA GLY A 187 4.71 6.26 -2.25
C GLY A 187 5.73 5.15 -2.06
N ASP A 188 5.60 4.45 -0.96
CA ASP A 188 6.49 3.35 -0.58
C ASP A 188 6.20 2.03 -1.33
N SER A 189 4.95 1.81 -1.77
CA SER A 189 4.50 0.52 -2.30
C SER A 189 5.37 -0.06 -3.42
N PRO A 190 5.86 0.69 -4.43
CA PRO A 190 6.70 0.13 -5.48
C PRO A 190 8.19 0.06 -5.09
N ILE A 191 8.58 0.57 -3.92
CA ILE A 191 9.97 0.67 -3.48
C ILE A 191 10.33 -0.51 -2.59
N LEU A 192 11.24 -1.35 -3.10
CA LEU A 192 11.77 -2.50 -2.37
C LEU A 192 12.41 -2.06 -1.06
N GLY A 193 11.98 -2.66 0.03
CA GLY A 193 12.45 -2.32 1.37
C GLY A 193 11.61 -1.27 2.09
N ALA A 194 10.85 -0.46 1.38
CA ALA A 194 9.94 0.51 1.99
C ALA A 194 8.52 -0.08 2.17
N GLY A 195 7.76 -0.25 1.08
CA GLY A 195 6.39 -0.75 1.12
C GLY A 195 6.28 -2.27 1.15
N LEU A 196 7.29 -2.97 0.65
CA LEU A 196 7.40 -4.43 0.66
C LEU A 196 8.85 -4.86 0.74
N TYR A 197 9.15 -5.85 1.57
CA TYR A 197 10.41 -6.57 1.54
C TYR A 197 10.25 -8.05 1.84
N VAL A 198 10.88 -8.88 1.02
CA VAL A 198 10.87 -10.34 1.17
C VAL A 198 12.30 -10.86 1.19
N ARG A 199 12.61 -11.69 2.15
CA ARG A 199 13.86 -12.44 2.21
C ARG A 199 13.57 -13.91 2.48
N GLN A 200 13.94 -14.76 1.52
CA GLN A 200 13.87 -16.20 1.70
C GLN A 200 14.61 -16.61 2.98
N ASP A 201 14.11 -17.59 3.69
CA ASP A 201 14.63 -18.12 4.95
C ASP A 201 14.51 -17.17 6.18
N VAL A 202 13.94 -15.98 6.02
CA VAL A 202 13.75 -15.01 7.10
C VAL A 202 12.29 -14.63 7.27
N GLY A 203 11.68 -14.05 6.25
CA GLY A 203 10.31 -13.55 6.34
C GLY A 203 9.98 -12.49 5.29
N ALA A 204 8.79 -11.93 5.44
CA ALA A 204 8.28 -10.84 4.63
C ALA A 204 7.58 -9.80 5.49
N ALA A 205 7.66 -8.54 5.06
CA ALA A 205 6.92 -7.44 5.67
C ALA A 205 6.44 -6.49 4.59
N GLY A 206 5.24 -5.93 4.79
CA GLY A 206 4.73 -4.87 3.95
C GLY A 206 3.86 -3.92 4.74
N SER A 207 3.59 -2.75 4.15
CA SER A 207 2.95 -1.63 4.81
C SER A 207 1.65 -1.21 4.14
N THR A 208 0.79 -0.55 4.90
CA THR A 208 -0.28 0.31 4.40
C THR A 208 -0.31 1.60 5.20
N GLY A 209 -0.74 2.71 4.60
CA GLY A 209 -0.82 3.99 5.27
C GLY A 209 0.05 5.06 4.63
N ARG A 210 0.61 5.99 5.44
CA ARG A 210 1.41 7.10 4.92
C ARG A 210 2.77 6.63 4.38
N GLY A 211 2.92 6.57 3.06
CA GLY A 211 4.10 6.04 2.39
C GLY A 211 5.40 6.80 2.67
N GLU A 212 5.36 8.13 2.83
CA GLU A 212 6.56 8.93 3.12
C GLU A 212 7.23 8.53 4.44
N SER A 213 6.43 8.12 5.44
CA SER A 213 6.96 7.71 6.75
C SER A 213 7.67 6.36 6.69
N THR A 214 7.18 5.46 5.83
CA THR A 214 7.79 4.14 5.62
C THR A 214 8.98 4.20 4.68
N LEU A 215 8.94 5.10 3.66
CA LEU A 215 10.05 5.38 2.75
C LEU A 215 11.30 5.85 3.49
N TYR A 216 11.15 6.84 4.35
CA TYR A 216 12.28 7.45 5.06
C TYR A 216 13.10 6.42 5.84
N ASN A 217 12.42 5.45 6.45
CA ASN A 217 13.03 4.43 7.29
C ASN A 217 13.32 3.10 6.59
N LEU A 218 12.96 2.94 5.31
CA LEU A 218 12.96 1.63 4.64
C LEU A 218 12.31 0.56 5.52
N SER A 219 11.12 0.85 6.03
CA SER A 219 10.54 0.17 7.19
C SER A 219 10.35 -1.34 6.98
N SER A 220 9.94 -1.78 5.78
CA SER A 220 9.78 -3.22 5.52
C SER A 220 11.11 -3.97 5.55
N PHE A 221 12.19 -3.35 5.06
CA PHE A 221 13.54 -3.91 5.18
C PHE A 221 13.99 -3.98 6.65
N ALA A 222 13.79 -2.90 7.42
CA ALA A 222 14.16 -2.85 8.83
C ALA A 222 13.45 -3.93 9.65
N ILE A 223 12.16 -4.16 9.39
CA ILE A 223 11.38 -5.24 10.02
C ILE A 223 11.97 -6.62 9.70
N VAL A 224 12.21 -6.92 8.41
CA VAL A 224 12.76 -8.22 8.01
C VAL A 224 14.20 -8.40 8.53
N ASP A 225 14.98 -7.32 8.63
CA ASP A 225 16.31 -7.39 9.26
C ASP A 225 16.22 -7.65 10.77
N ALA A 226 15.20 -7.13 11.46
CA ALA A 226 14.92 -7.48 12.86
C ALA A 226 14.53 -8.96 13.01
N LEU A 227 13.67 -9.49 12.11
CA LEU A 227 13.36 -10.93 12.06
C LEU A 227 14.64 -11.77 11.89
N ARG A 228 15.56 -11.36 11.00
CA ARG A 228 16.83 -12.02 10.78
C ARG A 228 17.71 -12.06 12.05
N ARG A 229 17.57 -11.08 12.93
CA ARG A 229 18.23 -11.02 14.24
C ARG A 229 17.47 -11.76 15.35
N GLY A 230 16.35 -12.42 15.02
CA GLY A 230 15.58 -13.24 15.94
C GLY A 230 14.41 -12.53 16.63
N ALA A 231 14.04 -11.34 16.18
CA ALA A 231 12.84 -10.67 16.72
C ALA A 231 11.55 -11.41 16.30
N HIS A 232 10.55 -11.41 17.17
CA HIS A 232 9.22 -11.88 16.84
C HIS A 232 8.54 -10.90 15.86
N PRO A 233 7.68 -11.35 14.91
CA PRO A 233 7.01 -10.49 13.94
C PRO A 233 6.32 -9.25 14.53
N ARG A 234 5.62 -9.42 15.66
CA ARG A 234 4.97 -8.34 16.39
C ARG A 234 5.98 -7.28 16.87
N ASP A 235 7.05 -7.72 17.50
CA ASP A 235 8.02 -6.80 18.10
C ASP A 235 8.80 -6.03 17.02
N ALA A 236 9.18 -6.70 15.95
CA ALA A 236 9.82 -6.08 14.79
C ALA A 236 8.93 -5.00 14.15
N GLY A 237 7.64 -5.28 13.98
CA GLY A 237 6.67 -4.31 13.48
C GLY A 237 6.46 -3.13 14.44
N MET A 238 6.36 -3.40 15.75
CA MET A 238 6.21 -2.36 16.77
C MET A 238 7.44 -1.44 16.86
N ASP A 239 8.64 -1.97 16.70
CA ASP A 239 9.86 -1.15 16.69
C ASP A 239 9.90 -0.22 15.48
N ALA A 240 9.49 -0.70 14.30
CA ALA A 240 9.36 0.14 13.11
C ALA A 240 8.33 1.28 13.33
N LEU A 241 7.19 1.01 13.99
CA LEU A 241 6.21 2.04 14.33
C LEU A 241 6.78 3.05 15.33
N ARG A 242 7.54 2.63 16.35
CA ARG A 242 8.20 3.55 17.30
C ARG A 242 9.18 4.47 16.58
N GLN A 243 9.93 3.93 15.62
CA GLN A 243 10.86 4.74 14.81
C GLN A 243 10.10 5.79 13.97
N ILE A 244 8.97 5.42 13.34
CA ILE A 244 8.13 6.36 12.59
C ILE A 244 7.62 7.48 13.51
N VAL A 245 7.19 7.17 14.73
CA VAL A 245 6.76 8.19 15.69
C VAL A 245 7.90 9.13 16.04
N ALA A 246 9.09 8.60 16.33
CA ALA A 246 10.28 9.39 16.67
C ALA A 246 10.73 10.33 15.53
N ASP A 247 10.59 9.90 14.29
CA ASP A 247 11.01 10.66 13.10
C ASP A 247 9.92 11.62 12.58
N THR A 248 8.70 11.55 13.12
CA THR A 248 7.61 12.46 12.75
C THR A 248 7.77 13.78 13.52
N VAL A 249 8.52 14.71 12.93
CA VAL A 249 8.84 16.03 13.56
C VAL A 249 8.15 17.20 12.87
N ASP A 250 7.56 17.01 11.69
CA ASP A 250 6.83 18.07 10.98
C ASP A 250 5.54 18.39 11.73
N PRO A 251 5.33 19.66 12.17
CA PRO A 251 4.11 20.07 12.89
C PRO A 251 2.82 19.79 12.09
N ALA A 252 2.85 19.84 10.75
CA ALA A 252 1.71 19.55 9.91
C ALA A 252 1.28 18.08 9.99
N LEU A 253 2.16 17.18 10.44
CA LEU A 253 1.92 15.73 10.59
C LEU A 253 1.64 15.34 12.04
N LEU A 254 1.56 16.29 12.94
CA LEU A 254 1.28 16.06 14.36
C LEU A 254 -0.13 16.54 14.72
N SER A 255 -0.79 15.80 15.58
CA SER A 255 -2.03 16.20 16.23
C SER A 255 -1.73 17.21 17.37
N GLU A 256 -2.76 17.82 17.93
CA GLU A 256 -2.62 18.70 19.11
C GLU A 256 -1.93 18.00 20.31
N ARG A 257 -1.98 16.68 20.37
CA ARG A 257 -1.31 15.86 21.39
C ARG A 257 0.16 15.57 21.09
N GLY A 258 0.70 16.09 19.97
CA GLY A 258 2.07 15.83 19.52
C GLY A 258 2.30 14.42 18.98
N ALA A 259 1.25 13.67 18.67
CA ALA A 259 1.33 12.34 18.05
C ALA A 259 1.01 12.42 16.54
N PRO A 260 1.47 11.48 15.71
CA PRO A 260 1.18 11.47 14.28
C PRO A 260 -0.32 11.61 13.97
N ASN A 261 -0.69 12.45 13.02
CA ASN A 261 -2.07 12.63 12.57
C ASN A 261 -2.42 11.74 11.37
N PHE A 262 -1.74 10.63 11.21
CA PHE A 262 -1.92 9.62 10.16
C PHE A 262 -1.77 8.21 10.74
N ASN A 263 -2.15 7.19 9.97
CA ASN A 263 -1.93 5.79 10.34
C ASN A 263 -0.91 5.13 9.42
N VAL A 264 -0.19 4.17 9.98
CA VAL A 264 0.65 3.19 9.28
C VAL A 264 0.38 1.84 9.91
N LYS A 265 0.28 0.81 9.08
CA LYS A 265 0.12 -0.59 9.50
C LYS A 265 1.22 -1.41 8.84
N PHE A 266 1.71 -2.41 9.54
CA PHE A 266 2.60 -3.41 8.96
C PHE A 266 1.98 -4.79 9.11
N TYR A 267 2.18 -5.61 8.06
CA TYR A 267 1.81 -7.02 8.03
C TYR A 267 3.08 -7.83 7.86
N VAL A 268 3.39 -8.64 8.86
CA VAL A 268 4.68 -9.31 8.98
C VAL A 268 4.48 -10.82 9.10
N VAL A 269 5.28 -11.60 8.40
CA VAL A 269 5.35 -13.05 8.55
C VAL A 269 6.81 -13.49 8.57
N ASN A 270 7.17 -14.42 9.47
CA ASN A 270 8.50 -15.02 9.48
C ASN A 270 8.51 -16.38 8.75
N ALA A 271 9.68 -16.97 8.59
CA ALA A 271 9.85 -18.26 7.92
C ALA A 271 9.18 -19.44 8.65
N ALA A 272 8.86 -19.30 9.92
CA ALA A 272 8.13 -20.30 10.70
C ALA A 272 6.60 -20.19 10.52
N GLY A 273 6.10 -19.19 9.76
CA GLY A 273 4.68 -18.93 9.57
C GLY A 273 4.03 -18.14 10.71
N GLU A 274 4.81 -17.69 11.71
CA GLU A 274 4.29 -16.77 12.71
C GLU A 274 4.05 -15.40 12.05
N CYS A 275 2.89 -14.79 12.30
CA CYS A 275 2.50 -13.53 11.68
C CYS A 275 1.95 -12.53 12.69
N ALA A 276 2.06 -11.26 12.34
CA ALA A 276 1.52 -10.15 13.11
C ALA A 276 1.03 -9.03 12.20
N GLY A 277 -0.07 -8.38 12.59
CA GLY A 277 -0.50 -7.09 12.09
C GLY A 277 -0.32 -6.05 13.21
N VAL A 278 0.39 -4.97 12.94
CA VAL A 278 0.61 -3.87 13.88
C VAL A 278 0.20 -2.55 13.25
N ALA A 279 -0.22 -1.58 14.07
CA ALA A 279 -0.69 -0.27 13.59
C ALA A 279 -0.27 0.85 14.54
N LEU A 280 -0.10 2.07 14.01
CA LEU A 280 0.08 3.24 14.89
C LEU A 280 -1.14 3.41 15.78
N TYR A 281 -2.33 3.45 15.18
CA TYR A 281 -3.61 3.52 15.88
C TYR A 281 -4.43 2.28 15.56
N GLY A 282 -5.00 1.67 16.58
CA GLY A 282 -5.76 0.43 16.52
C GLY A 282 -7.25 0.63 16.76
N GLY A 283 -7.85 -0.42 17.27
CA GLY A 283 -9.28 -0.55 17.57
C GLY A 283 -9.87 -1.75 16.86
N ASP A 284 -11.09 -2.15 17.23
CA ASP A 284 -11.75 -3.35 16.70
C ASP A 284 -11.95 -3.34 15.17
N ALA A 285 -11.94 -2.17 14.55
CA ALA A 285 -12.05 -2.00 13.10
C ALA A 285 -10.70 -2.16 12.38
N VAL A 286 -9.56 -2.09 13.07
CA VAL A 286 -8.23 -2.18 12.47
C VAL A 286 -7.77 -3.63 12.49
N ARG A 287 -8.08 -4.35 11.41
CA ARG A 287 -7.87 -5.80 11.28
C ARG A 287 -6.98 -6.13 10.09
N TYR A 288 -6.41 -7.33 10.15
CA TYR A 288 -5.73 -7.98 9.03
C TYR A 288 -6.25 -9.40 8.84
N ALA A 289 -6.23 -9.86 7.59
CA ALA A 289 -6.64 -11.21 7.26
C ALA A 289 -5.46 -12.17 7.32
N VAL A 290 -5.69 -13.34 7.85
CA VAL A 290 -4.75 -14.49 7.83
C VAL A 290 -5.49 -15.68 7.24
N CYS A 291 -4.84 -16.40 6.34
CA CYS A 291 -5.35 -17.68 5.83
C CYS A 291 -4.34 -18.77 6.13
N THR A 292 -4.78 -19.80 6.83
CA THR A 292 -4.00 -20.98 7.16
C THR A 292 -4.69 -22.24 6.66
N GLU A 293 -4.16 -23.42 6.95
CA GLU A 293 -4.82 -24.69 6.67
C GLU A 293 -6.21 -24.82 7.34
N ASN A 294 -6.45 -24.04 8.40
CA ASN A 294 -7.74 -23.98 9.09
C ASN A 294 -8.75 -23.01 8.45
N GLY A 295 -8.36 -22.35 7.35
CA GLY A 295 -9.18 -21.38 6.64
C GLY A 295 -8.82 -19.91 6.97
N PRO A 296 -9.60 -18.96 6.43
CA PRO A 296 -9.39 -17.54 6.62
C PRO A 296 -9.95 -17.07 7.98
N GLU A 297 -9.23 -16.15 8.60
CA GLU A 297 -9.66 -15.44 9.80
C GLU A 297 -9.26 -13.96 9.76
N LEU A 298 -9.98 -13.13 10.50
CA LEU A 298 -9.65 -11.71 10.72
C LEU A 298 -9.13 -11.54 12.14
N ARG A 299 -7.93 -11.00 12.26
CA ARG A 299 -7.28 -10.66 13.54
C ARG A 299 -7.22 -9.15 13.73
N VAL A 300 -7.29 -8.70 14.97
CA VAL A 300 -7.09 -7.27 15.30
C VAL A 300 -5.59 -6.95 15.27
N CYS A 301 -5.24 -5.80 14.70
CA CYS A 301 -3.86 -5.32 14.75
C CYS A 301 -3.50 -4.85 16.16
N ASP A 302 -2.29 -5.17 16.62
CA ASP A 302 -1.73 -4.57 17.83
C ASP A 302 -1.44 -3.07 17.60
N ALA A 303 -1.93 -2.21 18.48
CA ALA A 303 -1.74 -0.77 18.40
C ALA A 303 -0.53 -0.30 19.21
N LEU A 304 0.22 0.67 18.67
CA LEU A 304 1.29 1.34 19.41
C LEU A 304 0.77 2.51 20.25
N LEU A 305 -0.16 3.28 19.72
CA LEU A 305 -0.72 4.49 20.32
C LEU A 305 -2.18 4.27 20.69
N GLU A 306 -2.61 4.90 21.79
CA GLU A 306 -4.01 4.91 22.20
C GLU A 306 -4.82 5.97 21.45
N GLY A 307 -6.12 5.71 21.30
CA GLY A 307 -7.07 6.61 20.65
C GLY A 307 -7.14 6.45 19.14
N THR A 308 -7.53 7.51 18.47
CA THR A 308 -7.71 7.57 17.01
C THR A 308 -6.85 8.66 16.40
N ILE A 309 -6.73 8.66 15.08
CA ILE A 309 -6.16 9.78 14.31
C ILE A 309 -6.97 11.03 14.69
N GLY A 310 -6.28 12.04 15.19
CA GLY A 310 -6.85 13.26 15.78
C GLY A 310 -7.61 14.16 14.81
#